data_e15248c4e98c7cfd838c184819f7b75e
#
_entry.id   e15248c4e98c7cfd838c184819f7b75e
#
_cell.length_a   1.000
_cell.length_b   1.000
_cell.length_c   1.000
_cell.angle_alpha   90.00
_cell.angle_beta   90.00
_cell.angle_gamma   90.00
#
_symmetry.space_group_name_H-M   'P 1'
#
loop_
_entity.id
_entity.type
_entity.pdbx_description
1 polymer ?
#
loop_
_entity_poly.entity_id
_entity_poly.type
_entity_poly.pdbx_seq_one_letter_code
_entity_poly.pdbx_strand_id
1 'polypeptide(L)'
;MLHLIRTVPEFRRLFLAHTVSRAGDAFNTVALVVLVFELTGSGIGVAGMVMFEVVPVLLLGTLAGWAADRLPRRHLMVGADVLSALVAGVLVLASGSVVAVYAAAFGLSVGSVAFNPSAGSLLPEVVGEDEVVSANSTLWTAAVAAQIALAPVAGLVVVAWGAPVAFALNAATFGISALLLVGLRAGRVPADPEATGRAGLLGGVLVVRADPLLRRLVVVQALASLSAGATSGLLIVLSVRWLGLGPGGFGGLLAAIGTGAVLGPLLFRRFIRPADKRWLFGPLVVRGGVDLGLAAVAEPLVAGGALVAYGMSTSTGMVAYQSTVQTLVPAETRGRAFGFFDVVWNGARLLSLAVGGVLAELVDVRFVYVLSALLLLAAAAVGFTTRIET
;
A
#
# COMPACT_ATOMS: atom_id res chain seq x y z
N MET A 1 13.10 15.34 -11.38
CA MET A 1 13.09 14.63 -10.09
C MET A 1 14.26 15.03 -9.18
N LEU A 2 15.53 14.72 -9.49
CA LEU A 2 16.67 15.07 -8.62
C LEU A 2 16.92 16.57 -8.48
N HIS A 3 16.43 17.40 -9.41
CA HIS A 3 16.55 18.85 -9.36
C HIS A 3 15.88 19.43 -8.10
N LEU A 4 14.63 19.05 -7.80
CA LEU A 4 13.89 19.56 -6.62
C LEU A 4 14.60 19.25 -5.30
N ILE A 5 15.19 18.07 -5.16
CA ILE A 5 15.92 17.68 -3.94
C ILE A 5 17.17 18.57 -3.76
N ARG A 6 17.78 19.03 -4.88
CA ARG A 6 19.00 19.87 -4.86
C ARG A 6 18.69 21.35 -4.69
N THR A 7 17.62 21.85 -5.30
CA THR A 7 17.30 23.27 -5.39
C THR A 7 16.34 23.79 -4.32
N VAL A 8 15.47 22.92 -3.78
CA VAL A 8 14.45 23.30 -2.79
C VAL A 8 14.75 22.65 -1.44
N PRO A 9 15.40 23.38 -0.49
CA PRO A 9 15.79 22.81 0.82
C PRO A 9 14.63 22.25 1.64
N GLU A 10 13.47 22.89 1.58
CA GLU A 10 12.25 22.43 2.29
C GLU A 10 11.74 21.10 1.70
N PHE A 11 11.73 20.97 0.37
CA PHE A 11 11.38 19.71 -0.29
C PHE A 11 12.39 18.62 0.06
N ARG A 12 13.68 18.92 0.11
CA ARG A 12 14.70 17.95 0.52
C ARG A 12 14.46 17.42 1.92
N ARG A 13 14.09 18.27 2.88
CA ARG A 13 13.75 17.83 4.26
C ARG A 13 12.53 16.94 4.27
N LEU A 14 11.45 17.34 3.58
CA LEU A 14 10.23 16.55 3.44
C LEU A 14 10.51 15.20 2.76
N PHE A 15 11.29 15.20 1.70
CA PHE A 15 11.69 14.01 0.97
C PHE A 15 12.48 13.03 1.85
N LEU A 16 13.47 13.52 2.58
CA LEU A 16 14.27 12.69 3.48
C LEU A 16 13.43 12.14 4.63
N ALA A 17 12.60 12.98 5.27
CA ALA A 17 11.70 12.56 6.34
C ALA A 17 10.77 11.44 5.86
N HIS A 18 10.07 11.67 4.75
CA HIS A 18 9.14 10.70 4.17
C HIS A 18 9.84 9.40 3.75
N THR A 19 11.01 9.48 3.11
CA THR A 19 11.74 8.30 2.64
C THR A 19 12.27 7.46 3.81
N VAL A 20 12.81 8.11 4.85
CA VAL A 20 13.30 7.44 6.06
C VAL A 20 12.16 6.76 6.81
N SER A 21 11.03 7.44 6.97
CA SER A 21 9.83 6.86 7.61
C SER A 21 9.32 5.64 6.82
N ARG A 22 9.20 5.75 5.49
CA ARG A 22 8.78 4.63 4.63
C ARG A 22 9.76 3.46 4.63
N ALA A 23 11.05 3.75 4.79
CA ALA A 23 12.05 2.70 4.99
C ALA A 23 11.81 1.91 6.28
N GLY A 24 11.47 2.60 7.37
CA GLY A 24 11.07 1.96 8.63
C GLY A 24 9.78 1.14 8.52
N ASP A 25 8.79 1.64 7.79
CA ASP A 25 7.53 0.92 7.56
C ASP A 25 7.74 -0.46 6.93
N ALA A 26 8.78 -0.64 6.09
CA ALA A 26 9.10 -1.94 5.53
C ALA A 26 9.51 -2.96 6.61
N PHE A 27 10.30 -2.54 7.61
CA PHE A 27 10.66 -3.39 8.75
C PHE A 27 9.44 -3.72 9.61
N ASN A 28 8.60 -2.72 9.87
CA ASN A 28 7.39 -2.89 10.66
C ASN A 28 6.42 -3.88 10.02
N THR A 29 6.12 -3.71 8.73
CA THR A 29 5.18 -4.56 7.99
C THR A 29 5.59 -6.04 8.05
N VAL A 30 6.87 -6.33 7.79
CA VAL A 30 7.37 -7.71 7.84
C VAL A 30 7.34 -8.24 9.27
N ALA A 31 7.81 -7.45 10.24
CA ALA A 31 7.87 -7.86 11.63
C ALA A 31 6.48 -8.12 12.23
N LEU A 32 5.50 -7.27 11.96
CA LEU A 32 4.11 -7.45 12.44
C LEU A 32 3.50 -8.74 11.89
N VAL A 33 3.61 -8.98 10.57
CA VAL A 33 3.04 -10.18 9.94
C VAL A 33 3.67 -11.45 10.48
N VAL A 34 5.01 -11.49 10.56
CA VAL A 34 5.74 -12.64 11.10
C VAL A 34 5.37 -12.88 12.56
N LEU A 35 5.42 -11.84 13.38
CA LEU A 35 5.18 -11.93 14.81
C LEU A 35 3.75 -12.38 15.13
N VAL A 36 2.73 -11.81 14.46
CA VAL A 36 1.34 -12.25 14.67
C VAL A 36 1.17 -13.71 14.26
N PHE A 37 1.79 -14.13 13.17
CA PHE A 37 1.72 -15.52 12.76
C PHE A 37 2.44 -16.45 13.75
N GLU A 38 3.60 -16.06 14.29
CA GLU A 38 4.31 -16.81 15.33
C GLU A 38 3.50 -16.94 16.63
N LEU A 39 2.85 -15.85 17.06
CA LEU A 39 2.06 -15.82 18.30
C LEU A 39 0.72 -16.57 18.20
N THR A 40 0.08 -16.56 17.01
CA THR A 40 -1.27 -17.11 16.84
C THR A 40 -1.30 -18.43 16.08
N GLY A 41 -0.28 -18.73 15.26
CA GLY A 41 -0.26 -19.85 14.33
C GLY A 41 -1.36 -19.78 13.26
N SER A 42 -2.08 -18.65 13.11
CA SER A 42 -3.37 -18.56 12.42
C SER A 42 -3.40 -17.47 11.35
N GLY A 43 -3.97 -17.82 10.18
CA GLY A 43 -4.27 -16.85 9.13
C GLY A 43 -5.33 -15.83 9.55
N ILE A 44 -6.26 -16.20 10.45
CA ILE A 44 -7.23 -15.29 11.05
C ILE A 44 -6.53 -14.23 11.89
N GLY A 45 -5.50 -14.64 12.66
CA GLY A 45 -4.67 -13.70 13.42
C GLY A 45 -4.03 -12.64 12.53
N VAL A 46 -3.40 -13.07 11.43
CA VAL A 46 -2.79 -12.14 10.47
C VAL A 46 -3.83 -11.24 9.81
N ALA A 47 -4.96 -11.80 9.37
CA ALA A 47 -6.06 -11.03 8.79
C ALA A 47 -6.61 -9.99 9.78
N GLY A 48 -6.77 -10.39 11.05
CA GLY A 48 -7.20 -9.50 12.13
C GLY A 48 -6.25 -8.31 12.31
N MET A 49 -4.92 -8.55 12.33
CA MET A 49 -3.94 -7.48 12.44
C MET A 49 -4.07 -6.46 11.29
N VAL A 50 -4.19 -6.94 10.04
CA VAL A 50 -4.35 -6.05 8.88
C VAL A 50 -5.68 -5.29 8.95
N MET A 51 -6.74 -5.89 9.50
CA MET A 51 -7.99 -5.15 9.77
C MET A 51 -7.77 -4.00 10.74
N PHE A 52 -6.98 -4.19 11.81
CA PHE A 52 -6.62 -3.13 12.76
C PHE A 52 -5.76 -2.03 12.12
N GLU A 53 -5.00 -2.32 11.08
CA GLU A 53 -4.30 -1.29 10.27
C GLU A 53 -5.27 -0.47 9.40
N VAL A 54 -6.31 -1.09 8.84
CA VAL A 54 -7.21 -0.42 7.88
C VAL A 54 -8.37 0.31 8.55
N VAL A 55 -8.85 -0.18 9.69
CA VAL A 55 -9.97 0.44 10.43
C VAL A 55 -9.73 1.92 10.75
N PRO A 56 -8.55 2.37 11.24
CA PRO A 56 -8.30 3.79 11.48
C PRO A 56 -8.40 4.64 10.21
N VAL A 57 -7.98 4.11 9.06
CA VAL A 57 -8.06 4.82 7.77
C VAL A 57 -9.51 5.14 7.43
N LEU A 58 -10.42 4.18 7.62
CA LEU A 58 -11.84 4.34 7.34
C LEU A 58 -12.55 5.25 8.35
N LEU A 59 -12.22 5.11 9.63
CA LEU A 59 -12.88 5.85 10.70
C LEU A 59 -12.35 7.28 10.85
N LEU A 60 -11.05 7.48 10.72
CA LEU A 60 -10.37 8.74 11.03
C LEU A 60 -9.93 9.52 9.80
N GLY A 61 -10.01 8.94 8.59
CA GLY A 61 -9.52 9.59 7.37
C GLY A 61 -10.17 10.95 7.11
N THR A 62 -11.49 11.07 7.31
CA THR A 62 -12.22 12.35 7.18
C THR A 62 -11.83 13.37 8.25
N LEU A 63 -11.63 12.90 9.48
CA LEU A 63 -11.18 13.75 10.61
C LEU A 63 -9.75 14.23 10.40
N ALA A 64 -8.88 13.38 9.87
CA ALA A 64 -7.50 13.74 9.57
C ALA A 64 -7.40 14.76 8.44
N GLY A 65 -8.21 14.60 7.38
CA GLY A 65 -8.36 15.62 6.34
C GLY A 65 -8.82 16.96 6.91
N TRP A 66 -9.86 16.96 7.73
CA TRP A 66 -10.35 18.14 8.42
C TRP A 66 -9.27 18.80 9.31
N ALA A 67 -8.50 17.99 10.03
CA ALA A 67 -7.40 18.48 10.87
C ALA A 67 -6.26 19.08 10.03
N ALA A 68 -5.89 18.44 8.90
CA ALA A 68 -4.87 18.94 7.98
C ALA A 68 -5.24 20.29 7.33
N ASP A 69 -6.54 20.56 7.20
CA ASP A 69 -7.05 21.83 6.66
C ASP A 69 -7.04 22.97 7.71
N ARG A 70 -7.09 22.66 9.00
CA ARG A 70 -7.27 23.65 10.10
C ARG A 70 -6.08 23.81 11.03
N LEU A 71 -5.24 22.80 11.14
CA LEU A 71 -4.08 22.81 12.03
C LEU A 71 -2.78 22.99 11.25
N PRO A 72 -1.73 23.53 11.89
CA PRO A 72 -0.43 23.63 11.25
C PRO A 72 0.07 22.24 10.83
N ARG A 73 0.14 22.00 9.52
CA ARG A 73 0.45 20.71 8.91
C ARG A 73 1.74 20.09 9.43
N ARG A 74 2.76 20.94 9.66
CA ARG A 74 4.03 20.51 10.26
C ARG A 74 3.82 19.87 11.63
N HIS A 75 3.01 20.47 12.50
CA HIS A 75 2.77 19.94 13.85
C HIS A 75 2.01 18.61 13.80
N LEU A 76 1.06 18.47 12.86
CA LEU A 76 0.36 17.19 12.64
C LEU A 76 1.33 16.09 12.20
N MET A 77 2.23 16.39 11.25
CA MET A 77 3.22 15.43 10.77
C MET A 77 4.21 15.03 11.85
N VAL A 78 4.75 16.00 12.60
CA VAL A 78 5.67 15.74 13.72
C VAL A 78 4.96 14.95 14.82
N GLY A 79 3.74 15.33 15.18
CA GLY A 79 2.94 14.59 16.17
C GLY A 79 2.62 13.16 15.75
N ALA A 80 2.33 12.94 14.46
CA ALA A 80 2.11 11.61 13.88
C ALA A 80 3.37 10.73 13.97
N ASP A 81 4.53 11.28 13.61
CA ASP A 81 5.80 10.56 13.69
C ASP A 81 6.20 10.26 15.13
N VAL A 82 6.00 11.21 16.06
CA VAL A 82 6.25 10.99 17.51
C VAL A 82 5.33 9.90 18.05
N LEU A 83 4.05 9.94 17.72
CA LEU A 83 3.10 8.87 18.09
C LEU A 83 3.57 7.52 17.55
N SER A 84 3.92 7.45 16.26
CA SER A 84 4.39 6.23 15.62
C SER A 84 5.69 5.71 16.23
N ALA A 85 6.63 6.60 16.56
CA ALA A 85 7.87 6.24 17.25
C ALA A 85 7.60 5.64 18.64
N LEU A 86 6.69 6.23 19.41
CA LEU A 86 6.30 5.73 20.74
C LEU A 86 5.60 4.38 20.64
N VAL A 87 4.66 4.22 19.71
CA VAL A 87 3.94 2.96 19.49
C VAL A 87 4.90 1.85 19.06
N ALA A 88 5.78 2.11 18.09
CA ALA A 88 6.81 1.15 17.68
C ALA A 88 7.79 0.84 18.83
N GLY A 89 8.17 1.85 19.63
CA GLY A 89 8.99 1.68 20.82
C GLY A 89 8.35 0.79 21.89
N VAL A 90 7.05 0.91 22.12
CA VAL A 90 6.31 0.04 23.05
C VAL A 90 6.32 -1.43 22.55
N LEU A 91 6.23 -1.64 21.23
CA LEU A 91 6.31 -3.00 20.66
C LEU A 91 7.65 -3.68 20.90
N VAL A 92 8.74 -2.94 21.03
CA VAL A 92 10.05 -3.54 21.38
C VAL A 92 9.96 -4.31 22.69
N LEU A 93 9.20 -3.80 23.66
CA LEU A 93 9.04 -4.38 24.99
C LEU A 93 7.87 -5.36 25.10
N ALA A 94 6.81 -5.13 24.30
CA ALA A 94 5.53 -5.83 24.41
C ALA A 94 5.27 -6.82 23.25
N SER A 95 6.29 -7.20 22.50
CA SER A 95 6.17 -8.09 21.32
C SER A 95 5.63 -9.50 21.64
N GLY A 96 5.64 -9.94 22.89
CA GLY A 96 5.05 -11.22 23.31
C GLY A 96 3.51 -11.21 23.42
N SER A 97 2.84 -10.08 23.22
CA SER A 97 1.38 -9.94 23.39
C SER A 97 0.68 -9.66 22.07
N VAL A 98 -0.22 -10.55 21.65
CA VAL A 98 -1.08 -10.37 20.46
C VAL A 98 -1.90 -9.08 20.56
N VAL A 99 -2.40 -8.76 21.76
CA VAL A 99 -3.18 -7.52 22.00
C VAL A 99 -2.32 -6.28 21.78
N ALA A 100 -1.07 -6.29 22.28
CA ALA A 100 -0.15 -5.19 22.06
C ALA A 100 0.21 -5.01 20.57
N VAL A 101 0.36 -6.09 19.83
CA VAL A 101 0.63 -6.06 18.38
C VAL A 101 -0.55 -5.46 17.61
N TYR A 102 -1.79 -5.86 17.94
CA TYR A 102 -2.99 -5.29 17.30
C TYR A 102 -3.21 -3.82 17.67
N ALA A 103 -3.00 -3.46 18.94
CA ALA A 103 -3.07 -2.07 19.38
C ALA A 103 -2.02 -1.20 18.69
N ALA A 104 -0.83 -1.75 18.47
CA ALA A 104 0.22 -1.04 17.75
C ALA A 104 -0.07 -0.91 16.24
N ALA A 105 -0.58 -1.95 15.60
CA ALA A 105 -1.04 -1.88 14.20
C ALA A 105 -2.07 -0.75 14.03
N PHE A 106 -3.02 -0.65 14.95
CA PHE A 106 -4.00 0.45 15.00
C PHE A 106 -3.32 1.81 15.22
N GLY A 107 -2.46 1.92 16.22
CA GLY A 107 -1.78 3.19 16.57
C GLY A 107 -0.87 3.72 15.47
N LEU A 108 -0.10 2.85 14.80
CA LEU A 108 0.74 3.21 13.66
C LEU A 108 -0.10 3.67 12.47
N SER A 109 -1.25 3.03 12.25
CA SER A 109 -2.19 3.46 11.23
C SER A 109 -2.80 4.83 11.53
N VAL A 110 -3.13 5.13 12.79
CA VAL A 110 -3.57 6.49 13.21
C VAL A 110 -2.51 7.53 12.86
N GLY A 111 -1.23 7.23 13.14
CA GLY A 111 -0.11 8.08 12.74
C GLY A 111 -0.10 8.34 11.23
N SER A 112 -0.18 7.28 10.41
CA SER A 112 -0.19 7.39 8.95
C SER A 112 -1.39 8.16 8.41
N VAL A 113 -2.58 7.98 9.01
CA VAL A 113 -3.81 8.71 8.64
C VAL A 113 -3.69 10.20 8.90
N ALA A 114 -2.98 10.63 9.94
CA ALA A 114 -2.71 12.04 10.22
C ALA A 114 -1.59 12.61 9.33
N PHE A 115 -0.55 11.82 9.07
CA PHE A 115 0.62 12.23 8.31
C PHE A 115 0.31 12.47 6.83
N ASN A 116 -0.32 11.49 6.16
CA ASN A 116 -0.45 11.48 4.71
C ASN A 116 -1.24 12.68 4.13
N PRO A 117 -2.42 13.09 4.65
CA PRO A 117 -3.12 14.26 4.17
C PRO A 117 -2.33 15.54 4.42
N SER A 118 -1.65 15.63 5.58
CA SER A 118 -0.85 16.78 5.95
C SER A 118 0.35 16.96 5.02
N ALA A 119 1.03 15.88 4.67
CA ALA A 119 2.15 15.90 3.72
C ALA A 119 1.69 16.27 2.30
N GLY A 120 0.56 15.69 1.84
CA GLY A 120 -0.02 15.99 0.54
C GLY A 120 -0.43 17.45 0.40
N SER A 121 -1.05 18.01 1.44
CA SER A 121 -1.47 19.42 1.46
C SER A 121 -0.30 20.40 1.60
N LEU A 122 0.81 19.97 2.19
CA LEU A 122 2.02 20.78 2.34
C LEU A 122 2.81 20.92 1.05
N LEU A 123 2.74 19.91 0.18
CA LEU A 123 3.59 19.80 -1.00
C LEU A 123 3.51 20.99 -1.97
N PRO A 124 2.30 21.52 -2.32
CA PRO A 124 2.19 22.71 -3.17
C PRO A 124 2.84 23.96 -2.57
N GLU A 125 2.80 24.10 -1.25
CA GLU A 125 3.43 25.24 -0.55
C GLU A 125 4.97 25.18 -0.62
N VAL A 126 5.51 23.97 -0.70
CA VAL A 126 6.96 23.73 -0.68
C VAL A 126 7.60 23.85 -2.07
N VAL A 127 6.92 23.35 -3.10
CA VAL A 127 7.49 23.25 -4.46
C VAL A 127 6.82 24.17 -5.49
N GLY A 128 5.67 24.78 -5.16
CA GLY A 128 4.82 25.49 -6.11
C GLY A 128 3.92 24.54 -6.92
N GLU A 129 2.83 25.05 -7.46
CA GLU A 129 1.80 24.25 -8.13
C GLU A 129 2.31 23.50 -9.37
N ASP A 130 3.20 24.13 -10.15
CA ASP A 130 3.76 23.56 -11.38
C ASP A 130 4.62 22.30 -11.14
N GLU A 131 5.24 22.18 -9.96
CA GLU A 131 6.14 21.08 -9.63
C GLU A 131 5.53 19.99 -8.74
N VAL A 132 4.25 20.12 -8.34
CA VAL A 132 3.57 19.17 -7.45
C VAL A 132 3.57 17.75 -8.02
N VAL A 133 3.31 17.59 -9.33
CA VAL A 133 3.29 16.27 -9.96
C VAL A 133 4.68 15.62 -9.93
N SER A 134 5.73 16.41 -10.22
CA SER A 134 7.12 15.95 -10.17
C SER A 134 7.55 15.57 -8.75
N ALA A 135 7.15 16.36 -7.76
CA ALA A 135 7.45 16.14 -6.35
C ALA A 135 6.71 14.89 -5.81
N ASN A 136 5.42 14.75 -6.08
CA ASN A 136 4.65 13.54 -5.72
C ASN A 136 5.24 12.28 -6.34
N SER A 137 5.59 12.33 -7.63
CA SER A 137 6.21 11.19 -8.31
C SER A 137 7.54 10.81 -7.67
N THR A 138 8.32 11.81 -7.22
CA THR A 138 9.60 11.60 -6.54
C THR A 138 9.40 10.93 -5.18
N LEU A 139 8.47 11.42 -4.35
CA LEU A 139 8.12 10.85 -3.04
C LEU A 139 7.61 9.42 -3.18
N TRP A 140 6.68 9.20 -4.10
CA TRP A 140 6.11 7.88 -4.36
C TRP A 140 7.16 6.87 -4.82
N THR A 141 7.98 7.24 -5.80
CA THR A 141 9.04 6.36 -6.33
C THR A 141 10.04 5.98 -5.24
N ALA A 142 10.46 6.95 -4.42
CA ALA A 142 11.37 6.68 -3.32
C ALA A 142 10.75 5.76 -2.26
N ALA A 143 9.49 5.98 -1.89
CA ALA A 143 8.76 5.16 -0.92
C ALA A 143 8.62 3.71 -1.39
N VAL A 144 8.20 3.50 -2.64
CA VAL A 144 8.07 2.17 -3.24
C VAL A 144 9.43 1.48 -3.36
N ALA A 145 10.45 2.21 -3.83
CA ALA A 145 11.81 1.66 -3.94
C ALA A 145 12.37 1.25 -2.57
N ALA A 146 12.16 2.09 -1.53
CA ALA A 146 12.58 1.77 -0.17
C ALA A 146 11.88 0.51 0.36
N GLN A 147 10.56 0.42 0.19
CA GLN A 147 9.77 -0.74 0.64
C GLN A 147 10.22 -2.02 -0.06
N ILE A 148 10.41 -1.99 -1.38
CA ILE A 148 10.85 -3.14 -2.16
C ILE A 148 12.26 -3.58 -1.76
N ALA A 149 13.19 -2.65 -1.63
CA ALA A 149 14.58 -2.95 -1.31
C ALA A 149 14.75 -3.45 0.13
N LEU A 150 13.96 -2.91 1.06
CA LEU A 150 14.14 -3.17 2.49
C LEU A 150 13.27 -4.31 3.03
N ALA A 151 12.19 -4.73 2.35
CA ALA A 151 11.40 -5.86 2.81
C ALA A 151 12.20 -7.17 2.96
N PRO A 152 13.12 -7.55 2.03
CA PRO A 152 14.00 -8.69 2.24
C PRO A 152 14.96 -8.50 3.42
N VAL A 153 15.51 -7.29 3.55
CA VAL A 153 16.40 -6.95 4.66
C VAL A 153 15.66 -7.04 5.99
N ALA A 154 14.42 -6.56 6.04
CA ALA A 154 13.56 -6.69 7.20
C ALA A 154 13.30 -8.16 7.58
N GLY A 155 13.05 -9.02 6.59
CA GLY A 155 12.93 -10.47 6.81
C GLY A 155 14.20 -11.07 7.42
N LEU A 156 15.38 -10.71 6.91
CA LEU A 156 16.67 -11.17 7.47
C LEU A 156 16.89 -10.64 8.89
N VAL A 157 16.55 -9.37 9.15
CA VAL A 157 16.66 -8.78 10.50
C VAL A 157 15.76 -9.52 11.49
N VAL A 158 14.51 -9.80 11.12
CA VAL A 158 13.58 -10.54 11.98
C VAL A 158 14.09 -11.95 12.28
N VAL A 159 14.64 -12.63 11.27
CA VAL A 159 15.20 -13.99 11.48
C VAL A 159 16.46 -13.97 12.34
N ALA A 160 17.36 -13.00 12.12
CA ALA A 160 18.66 -12.97 12.81
C ALA A 160 18.58 -12.41 14.24
N TRP A 161 17.73 -11.41 14.47
CA TRP A 161 17.68 -10.66 15.74
C TRP A 161 16.27 -10.52 16.33
N GLY A 162 15.25 -11.07 15.68
CA GLY A 162 13.86 -11.04 16.14
C GLY A 162 13.11 -9.77 15.76
N ALA A 163 11.78 -9.83 15.87
CA ALA A 163 10.87 -8.73 15.59
C ALA A 163 11.16 -7.46 16.44
N PRO A 164 11.56 -7.51 17.71
CA PRO A 164 11.87 -6.31 18.50
C PRO A 164 12.91 -5.39 17.86
N VAL A 165 13.94 -5.95 17.22
CA VAL A 165 14.97 -5.14 16.54
C VAL A 165 14.37 -4.41 15.32
N ALA A 166 13.51 -5.06 14.56
CA ALA A 166 12.82 -4.42 13.44
C ALA A 166 11.90 -3.27 13.92
N PHE A 167 11.21 -3.43 15.06
CA PHE A 167 10.42 -2.36 15.66
C PHE A 167 11.28 -1.21 16.19
N ALA A 168 12.44 -1.51 16.78
CA ALA A 168 13.39 -0.48 17.23
C ALA A 168 13.94 0.34 16.05
N LEU A 169 14.27 -0.31 14.94
CA LEU A 169 14.67 0.38 13.71
C LEU A 169 13.55 1.28 13.19
N ASN A 170 12.31 0.77 13.16
CA ASN A 170 11.17 1.57 12.75
C ASN A 170 10.92 2.78 13.67
N ALA A 171 10.97 2.59 15.00
CA ALA A 171 10.87 3.68 15.96
C ALA A 171 11.95 4.76 15.73
N ALA A 172 13.20 4.34 15.46
CA ALA A 172 14.28 5.25 15.15
C ALA A 172 14.04 6.05 13.86
N THR A 173 13.51 5.41 12.81
CA THR A 173 13.19 6.09 11.55
C THR A 173 12.10 7.14 11.73
N PHE A 174 11.06 6.88 12.50
CA PHE A 174 10.04 7.88 12.85
C PHE A 174 10.63 9.03 13.68
N GLY A 175 11.52 8.73 14.62
CA GLY A 175 12.23 9.77 15.38
C GLY A 175 13.10 10.67 14.48
N ILE A 176 13.83 10.08 13.54
CA ILE A 176 14.63 10.83 12.55
C ILE A 176 13.72 11.67 11.66
N SER A 177 12.60 11.10 11.18
CA SER A 177 11.61 11.83 10.38
C SER A 177 11.05 13.03 11.13
N ALA A 178 10.62 12.85 12.38
CA ALA A 178 10.13 13.93 13.22
C ALA A 178 11.16 15.07 13.38
N LEU A 179 12.43 14.74 13.64
CA LEU A 179 13.52 15.71 13.76
C LEU A 179 13.73 16.51 12.46
N LEU A 180 13.69 15.85 11.30
CA LEU A 180 13.79 16.51 9.99
C LEU A 180 12.61 17.46 9.76
N LEU A 181 11.40 17.06 10.15
CA LEU A 181 10.17 17.85 9.99
C LEU A 181 10.12 19.07 10.94
N VAL A 182 10.70 19.00 12.14
CA VAL A 182 10.80 20.15 13.04
C VAL A 182 11.54 21.32 12.38
N GLY A 183 12.48 21.04 11.49
CA GLY A 183 13.20 22.06 10.74
C GLY A 183 12.44 22.68 9.55
N LEU A 184 11.26 22.18 9.19
CA LEU A 184 10.44 22.75 8.11
C LEU A 184 9.87 24.11 8.48
N ARG A 185 9.95 25.08 7.56
CA ARG A 185 9.41 26.44 7.73
C ARG A 185 8.04 26.63 7.06
N ALA A 186 7.66 25.74 6.16
CA ALA A 186 6.36 25.69 5.49
C ALA A 186 5.28 25.09 6.40
N GLY A 187 4.01 25.24 6.05
CA GLY A 187 2.88 24.59 6.72
C GLY A 187 2.03 25.54 7.56
N ARG A 188 1.85 26.79 7.11
CA ARG A 188 0.84 27.69 7.67
C ARG A 188 -0.56 27.24 7.25
N VAL A 189 -1.55 27.48 8.12
CA VAL A 189 -2.95 27.17 7.85
C VAL A 189 -3.43 28.02 6.66
N PRO A 190 -4.07 27.44 5.63
CA PRO A 190 -4.73 28.23 4.58
C PRO A 190 -5.84 29.07 5.17
N ALA A 191 -6.00 30.31 4.66
CA ALA A 191 -6.99 31.26 5.16
C ALA A 191 -8.43 30.98 4.73
N ASP A 192 -8.71 29.94 3.93
CA ASP A 192 -10.05 29.69 3.40
C ASP A 192 -10.57 28.27 3.71
N PRO A 193 -11.49 28.15 4.71
CA PRO A 193 -12.11 26.88 5.07
C PRO A 193 -13.25 26.44 4.10
N GLU A 194 -13.69 27.28 3.16
CA GLU A 194 -14.86 26.97 2.33
C GLU A 194 -14.56 26.13 1.08
N ALA A 195 -13.29 26.03 0.68
CA ALA A 195 -12.90 25.28 -0.53
C ALA A 195 -13.04 23.76 -0.42
N THR A 196 -13.13 23.19 0.79
CA THR A 196 -13.32 21.74 1.04
C THR A 196 -14.80 21.39 1.21
N GLY A 197 -15.64 21.83 0.27
CA GLY A 197 -17.06 21.57 0.31
C GLY A 197 -17.41 20.10 0.07
N ARG A 198 -18.31 19.59 0.90
CA ARG A 198 -19.41 18.58 0.73
C ARG A 198 -19.42 17.62 -0.50
N ALA A 199 -18.38 17.58 -1.32
CA ALA A 199 -18.28 16.73 -2.50
C ALA A 199 -17.57 15.38 -2.22
N GLY A 200 -17.54 14.93 -0.96
CA GLY A 200 -16.94 13.70 -0.50
C GLY A 200 -17.27 12.45 -1.35
N LEU A 201 -17.37 11.31 -0.74
CA LEU A 201 -17.71 10.01 -1.35
C LEU A 201 -18.89 10.06 -2.34
N LEU A 202 -19.94 10.82 -2.04
CA LEU A 202 -21.10 10.99 -2.92
C LEU A 202 -20.72 11.61 -4.27
N GLY A 203 -19.82 12.58 -4.30
CA GLY A 203 -19.33 13.17 -5.55
C GLY A 203 -18.58 12.16 -6.43
N GLY A 204 -17.78 11.29 -5.83
CA GLY A 204 -17.09 10.21 -6.55
C GLY A 204 -18.06 9.17 -7.12
N VAL A 205 -19.08 8.77 -6.34
CA VAL A 205 -20.15 7.86 -6.80
C VAL A 205 -20.88 8.43 -8.02
N LEU A 206 -21.23 9.71 -8.01
CA LEU A 206 -21.94 10.36 -9.11
C LEU A 206 -21.08 10.39 -10.38
N VAL A 207 -19.79 10.74 -10.26
CA VAL A 207 -18.85 10.74 -11.39
C VAL A 207 -18.74 9.34 -12.00
N VAL A 208 -18.55 8.30 -11.17
CA VAL A 208 -18.44 6.92 -11.65
C VAL A 208 -19.75 6.43 -12.26
N ARG A 209 -20.91 6.80 -11.68
CA ARG A 209 -22.21 6.40 -12.23
C ARG A 209 -22.50 7.03 -13.59
N ALA A 210 -22.03 8.24 -13.83
CA ALA A 210 -22.25 8.95 -15.08
C ALA A 210 -21.46 8.35 -16.26
N ASP A 211 -20.32 7.71 -15.98
CA ASP A 211 -19.42 7.17 -17.01
C ASP A 211 -19.43 5.62 -17.04
N PRO A 212 -19.87 5.01 -18.16
CA PRO A 212 -19.90 3.56 -18.32
C PRO A 212 -18.51 2.89 -18.19
N LEU A 213 -17.44 3.57 -18.63
CA LEU A 213 -16.09 3.08 -18.51
C LEU A 213 -15.64 3.03 -17.05
N LEU A 214 -15.85 4.12 -16.30
CA LEU A 214 -15.49 4.19 -14.89
C LEU A 214 -16.24 3.13 -14.07
N ARG A 215 -17.54 2.90 -14.36
CA ARG A 215 -18.29 1.81 -13.71
C ARG A 215 -17.64 0.43 -13.90
N ARG A 216 -17.20 0.13 -15.12
CA ARG A 216 -16.53 -1.15 -15.42
C ARG A 216 -15.15 -1.23 -14.76
N LEU A 217 -14.39 -0.13 -14.77
CA LEU A 217 -13.09 -0.07 -14.06
C LEU A 217 -13.24 -0.28 -12.56
N VAL A 218 -14.32 0.24 -11.94
CA VAL A 218 -14.64 -0.04 -10.52
C VAL A 218 -14.88 -1.52 -10.27
N VAL A 219 -15.64 -2.19 -11.14
CA VAL A 219 -15.88 -3.65 -11.01
C VAL A 219 -14.57 -4.42 -11.14
N VAL A 220 -13.76 -4.11 -12.15
CA VAL A 220 -12.43 -4.73 -12.33
C VAL A 220 -11.56 -4.52 -11.09
N GLN A 221 -11.54 -3.29 -10.56
CA GLN A 221 -10.75 -2.97 -9.37
C GLN A 221 -11.26 -3.67 -8.12
N ALA A 222 -12.58 -3.74 -7.92
CA ALA A 222 -13.18 -4.45 -6.80
C ALA A 222 -12.81 -5.95 -6.82
N LEU A 223 -12.94 -6.61 -7.97
CA LEU A 223 -12.55 -8.01 -8.13
C LEU A 223 -11.04 -8.22 -7.91
N ALA A 224 -10.20 -7.33 -8.47
CA ALA A 224 -8.75 -7.39 -8.29
C ALA A 224 -8.35 -7.16 -6.82
N SER A 225 -9.05 -6.29 -6.11
CA SER A 225 -8.80 -6.02 -4.69
C SER A 225 -9.30 -7.16 -3.79
N LEU A 226 -10.46 -7.77 -4.11
CA LEU A 226 -10.94 -8.99 -3.47
C LEU A 226 -9.95 -10.16 -3.62
N SER A 227 -9.23 -10.23 -4.73
CA SER A 227 -8.14 -11.17 -4.89
C SER A 227 -6.93 -10.80 -4.04
N ALA A 228 -6.41 -9.59 -4.22
CA ALA A 228 -5.15 -9.14 -3.64
C ALA A 228 -5.17 -9.07 -2.11
N GLY A 229 -6.32 -8.83 -1.49
CA GLY A 229 -6.44 -8.72 -0.03
C GLY A 229 -5.99 -9.97 0.68
N ALA A 230 -6.64 -11.09 0.40
CA ALA A 230 -6.35 -12.36 1.05
C ALA A 230 -4.95 -12.88 0.69
N THR A 231 -4.56 -12.87 -0.59
CA THR A 231 -3.27 -13.43 -1.01
C THR A 231 -2.08 -12.67 -0.44
N SER A 232 -2.15 -11.33 -0.35
CA SER A 232 -1.07 -10.54 0.26
C SER A 232 -0.94 -10.78 1.77
N GLY A 233 -2.06 -10.87 2.49
CA GLY A 233 -2.06 -11.11 3.94
C GLY A 233 -1.71 -12.55 4.31
N LEU A 234 -2.08 -13.52 3.47
CA LEU A 234 -1.87 -14.95 3.74
C LEU A 234 -0.61 -15.53 3.08
N LEU A 235 0.24 -14.71 2.47
CA LEU A 235 1.49 -15.17 1.88
C LEU A 235 2.41 -15.85 2.90
N ILE A 236 2.39 -15.40 4.17
CA ILE A 236 3.14 -16.08 5.24
C ILE A 236 2.57 -17.45 5.54
N VAL A 237 1.24 -17.60 5.53
CA VAL A 237 0.57 -18.89 5.75
C VAL A 237 0.92 -19.86 4.63
N LEU A 238 0.90 -19.40 3.37
CA LEU A 238 1.34 -20.17 2.21
C LEU A 238 2.82 -20.58 2.35
N SER A 239 3.68 -19.62 2.72
CA SER A 239 5.11 -19.85 2.90
C SER A 239 5.40 -20.97 3.92
N VAL A 240 4.76 -20.90 5.09
CA VAL A 240 5.04 -21.82 6.20
C VAL A 240 4.29 -23.14 6.06
N ARG A 241 2.98 -23.10 5.80
CA ARG A 241 2.12 -24.32 5.81
C ARG A 241 2.19 -25.12 4.51
N TRP A 242 2.36 -24.46 3.35
CA TRP A 242 2.33 -25.12 2.05
C TRP A 242 3.70 -25.31 1.43
N LEU A 243 4.54 -24.26 1.42
CA LEU A 243 5.87 -24.33 0.84
C LEU A 243 6.92 -24.89 1.80
N GLY A 244 6.57 -25.10 3.08
CA GLY A 244 7.51 -25.62 4.10
C GLY A 244 8.67 -24.68 4.41
N LEU A 245 8.55 -23.40 4.03
CA LEU A 245 9.55 -22.38 4.30
C LEU A 245 9.30 -21.80 5.69
N GLY A 246 10.35 -21.65 6.49
CA GLY A 246 10.25 -20.96 7.78
C GLY A 246 9.95 -19.45 7.58
N PRO A 247 9.86 -18.65 8.67
CA PRO A 247 9.62 -17.21 8.60
C PRO A 247 10.57 -16.44 7.66
N GLY A 248 11.83 -16.88 7.55
CA GLY A 248 12.80 -16.33 6.61
C GLY A 248 12.42 -16.52 5.13
N GLY A 249 11.73 -17.61 4.80
CA GLY A 249 11.23 -17.86 3.45
C GLY A 249 10.19 -16.83 3.01
N PHE A 250 9.34 -16.37 3.93
CA PHE A 250 8.40 -15.29 3.67
C PHE A 250 9.10 -14.00 3.19
N GLY A 251 10.21 -13.61 3.84
CA GLY A 251 11.05 -12.48 3.39
C GLY A 251 11.59 -12.68 1.97
N GLY A 252 12.02 -13.91 1.64
CA GLY A 252 12.47 -14.28 0.29
C GLY A 252 11.36 -14.17 -0.76
N LEU A 253 10.14 -14.59 -0.45
CA LEU A 253 8.98 -14.46 -1.34
C LEU A 253 8.59 -12.99 -1.56
N LEU A 254 8.64 -12.16 -0.52
CA LEU A 254 8.46 -10.71 -0.64
C LEU A 254 9.54 -10.06 -1.50
N ALA A 255 10.80 -10.52 -1.35
CA ALA A 255 11.90 -10.07 -2.20
C ALA A 255 11.67 -10.39 -3.68
N ALA A 256 11.15 -11.60 -3.97
CA ALA A 256 10.81 -12.00 -5.33
C ALA A 256 9.74 -11.09 -5.94
N ILE A 257 8.65 -10.79 -5.19
CA ILE A 257 7.62 -9.83 -5.61
C ILE A 257 8.25 -8.46 -5.86
N GLY A 258 9.06 -7.98 -4.91
CA GLY A 258 9.75 -6.69 -4.98
C GLY A 258 10.66 -6.57 -6.20
N THR A 259 11.47 -7.59 -6.45
CA THR A 259 12.34 -7.68 -7.63
C THR A 259 11.52 -7.55 -8.92
N GLY A 260 10.42 -8.30 -9.02
CA GLY A 260 9.51 -8.19 -10.15
C GLY A 260 8.90 -6.80 -10.30
N ALA A 261 8.48 -6.19 -9.18
CA ALA A 261 7.87 -4.86 -9.20
C ALA A 261 8.84 -3.76 -9.71
N VAL A 262 10.14 -3.91 -9.50
CA VAL A 262 11.16 -3.02 -10.07
C VAL A 262 11.40 -3.34 -11.54
N LEU A 263 11.58 -4.63 -11.87
CA LEU A 263 11.90 -5.08 -13.22
C LEU A 263 10.76 -4.78 -14.21
N GLY A 264 9.49 -4.89 -13.79
CA GLY A 264 8.33 -4.70 -14.65
C GLY A 264 8.37 -3.35 -15.39
N PRO A 265 8.28 -2.20 -14.70
CA PRO A 265 8.35 -0.90 -15.35
C PRO A 265 9.67 -0.64 -16.09
N LEU A 266 10.80 -1.13 -15.58
CA LEU A 266 12.09 -0.95 -16.26
C LEU A 266 12.12 -1.60 -17.64
N LEU A 267 11.60 -2.82 -17.75
CA LEU A 267 11.61 -3.58 -18.98
C LEU A 267 10.51 -3.14 -19.96
N PHE A 268 9.32 -2.82 -19.42
CA PHE A 268 8.13 -2.63 -20.24
C PHE A 268 7.65 -1.19 -20.39
N ARG A 269 8.23 -0.18 -19.68
CA ARG A 269 7.78 1.23 -19.70
C ARG A 269 7.54 1.80 -21.09
N ARG A 270 8.37 1.42 -22.08
CA ARG A 270 8.27 1.92 -23.47
C ARG A 270 7.10 1.29 -24.25
N PHE A 271 6.55 0.19 -23.74
CA PHE A 271 5.44 -0.52 -24.38
C PHE A 271 4.11 -0.22 -23.71
N ILE A 272 4.13 0.24 -22.43
CA ILE A 272 2.93 0.57 -21.69
C ILE A 272 2.31 1.82 -22.31
N ARG A 273 1.09 1.69 -22.81
CA ARG A 273 0.32 2.79 -23.38
C ARG A 273 -0.96 3.00 -22.55
N PRO A 274 -1.36 4.26 -22.27
CA PRO A 274 -2.65 4.55 -21.67
C PRO A 274 -3.78 3.95 -22.52
N ALA A 275 -4.84 3.47 -21.87
CA ALA A 275 -6.02 2.87 -22.50
C ALA A 275 -5.80 1.58 -23.33
N ASP A 276 -4.57 1.04 -23.38
CA ASP A 276 -4.31 -0.27 -24.00
C ASP A 276 -4.74 -1.40 -23.07
N LYS A 277 -5.77 -2.15 -23.51
CA LYS A 277 -6.35 -3.27 -22.76
C LYS A 277 -5.34 -4.35 -22.37
N ARG A 278 -4.30 -4.57 -23.20
CA ARG A 278 -3.27 -5.58 -22.94
C ARG A 278 -2.49 -5.22 -21.67
N TRP A 279 -2.17 -3.94 -21.47
CA TRP A 279 -1.44 -3.47 -20.29
C TRP A 279 -2.33 -3.22 -19.09
N LEU A 280 -3.62 -2.93 -19.30
CA LEU A 280 -4.60 -2.77 -18.23
C LEU A 280 -5.04 -4.11 -17.62
N PHE A 281 -5.35 -5.09 -18.45
CA PHE A 281 -6.02 -6.32 -18.01
C PHE A 281 -5.16 -7.58 -18.17
N GLY A 282 -4.16 -7.57 -19.06
CA GLY A 282 -3.19 -8.66 -19.21
C GLY A 282 -2.45 -9.01 -17.89
N PRO A 283 -2.01 -8.01 -17.10
CA PRO A 283 -1.43 -8.24 -15.80
C PRO A 283 -2.32 -9.04 -14.84
N LEU A 284 -3.65 -8.91 -14.92
CA LEU A 284 -4.58 -9.67 -14.09
C LEU A 284 -4.58 -11.16 -14.49
N VAL A 285 -4.46 -11.45 -15.79
CA VAL A 285 -4.35 -12.84 -16.28
C VAL A 285 -3.07 -13.48 -15.77
N VAL A 286 -1.94 -12.78 -15.88
CA VAL A 286 -0.65 -13.30 -15.39
C VAL A 286 -0.71 -13.55 -13.89
N ARG A 287 -1.24 -12.62 -13.10
CA ARG A 287 -1.40 -12.79 -11.65
C ARG A 287 -2.32 -13.96 -11.30
N GLY A 288 -3.45 -14.09 -11.99
CA GLY A 288 -4.34 -15.24 -11.82
C GLY A 288 -3.65 -16.58 -12.12
N GLY A 289 -2.84 -16.62 -13.18
CA GLY A 289 -2.02 -17.79 -13.50
C GLY A 289 -0.98 -18.11 -12.42
N VAL A 290 -0.34 -17.08 -11.86
CA VAL A 290 0.60 -17.23 -10.72
C VAL A 290 -0.11 -17.77 -9.48
N ASP A 291 -1.27 -17.22 -9.12
CA ASP A 291 -2.03 -17.68 -7.95
C ASP A 291 -2.46 -19.16 -8.10
N LEU A 292 -2.86 -19.60 -9.31
CA LEU A 292 -3.13 -21.02 -9.59
C LEU A 292 -1.86 -21.88 -9.48
N GLY A 293 -0.74 -21.38 -9.99
CA GLY A 293 0.54 -22.07 -9.88
C GLY A 293 0.98 -22.26 -8.42
N LEU A 294 0.85 -21.22 -7.60
CA LEU A 294 1.16 -21.25 -6.17
C LEU A 294 0.26 -22.22 -5.39
N ALA A 295 -1.01 -22.34 -5.79
CA ALA A 295 -1.93 -23.30 -5.18
C ALA A 295 -1.63 -24.75 -5.58
N ALA A 296 -1.08 -24.98 -6.79
CA ALA A 296 -0.86 -26.31 -7.34
C ALA A 296 0.54 -26.89 -7.04
N VAL A 297 1.56 -26.03 -6.94
CA VAL A 297 2.97 -26.47 -6.89
C VAL A 297 3.63 -26.02 -5.59
N ALA A 298 4.05 -26.98 -4.76
CA ALA A 298 4.71 -26.72 -3.47
C ALA A 298 6.24 -26.69 -3.61
N GLU A 299 6.76 -26.06 -4.64
CA GLU A 299 8.19 -25.95 -4.89
C GLU A 299 8.67 -24.49 -4.66
N PRO A 300 9.53 -24.24 -3.66
CA PRO A 300 9.93 -22.87 -3.29
C PRO A 300 10.57 -22.05 -4.42
N LEU A 301 11.41 -22.67 -5.25
CA LEU A 301 12.06 -21.97 -6.37
C LEU A 301 11.06 -21.57 -7.46
N VAL A 302 10.11 -22.47 -7.76
CA VAL A 302 9.02 -22.19 -8.71
C VAL A 302 8.15 -21.08 -8.17
N ALA A 303 7.79 -21.12 -6.88
CA ALA A 303 7.02 -20.06 -6.21
C ALA A 303 7.75 -18.72 -6.26
N GLY A 304 9.06 -18.70 -5.99
CA GLY A 304 9.87 -17.48 -6.09
C GLY A 304 9.86 -16.89 -7.50
N GLY A 305 10.10 -17.71 -8.53
CA GLY A 305 10.05 -17.29 -9.95
C GLY A 305 8.66 -16.77 -10.36
N ALA A 306 7.61 -17.47 -9.95
CA ALA A 306 6.21 -17.06 -10.21
C ALA A 306 5.89 -15.71 -9.54
N LEU A 307 6.38 -15.48 -8.30
CA LEU A 307 6.19 -14.22 -7.59
C LEU A 307 6.97 -13.05 -8.19
N VAL A 308 8.10 -13.29 -8.86
CA VAL A 308 8.74 -12.25 -9.70
C VAL A 308 7.79 -11.83 -10.82
N ALA A 309 7.18 -12.78 -11.54
CA ALA A 309 6.19 -12.46 -12.59
C ALA A 309 4.95 -11.76 -12.01
N TYR A 310 4.50 -12.13 -10.82
CA TYR A 310 3.43 -11.45 -10.09
C TYR A 310 3.78 -9.99 -9.81
N GLY A 311 4.97 -9.72 -9.29
CA GLY A 311 5.45 -8.37 -9.00
C GLY A 311 5.56 -7.52 -10.27
N MET A 312 6.13 -8.07 -11.37
CA MET A 312 6.21 -7.41 -12.67
C MET A 312 4.82 -7.02 -13.19
N SER A 313 3.87 -7.94 -13.11
CA SER A 313 2.49 -7.72 -13.56
C SER A 313 1.77 -6.68 -12.71
N THR A 314 1.95 -6.73 -11.39
CA THR A 314 1.31 -5.78 -10.47
C THR A 314 1.77 -4.35 -10.77
N SER A 315 3.07 -4.13 -10.88
CA SER A 315 3.63 -2.78 -11.09
C SER A 315 3.32 -2.23 -12.49
N THR A 316 3.43 -3.05 -13.53
CA THR A 316 3.08 -2.63 -14.90
C THR A 316 1.58 -2.32 -15.05
N GLY A 317 0.72 -3.17 -14.46
CA GLY A 317 -0.72 -2.96 -14.45
C GLY A 317 -1.11 -1.68 -13.69
N MET A 318 -0.45 -1.40 -12.57
CA MET A 318 -0.69 -0.17 -11.80
C MET A 318 -0.29 1.08 -12.59
N VAL A 319 0.85 1.07 -13.27
CA VAL A 319 1.30 2.17 -14.13
C VAL A 319 0.29 2.39 -15.27
N ALA A 320 -0.13 1.33 -15.96
CA ALA A 320 -1.10 1.40 -17.04
C ALA A 320 -2.46 1.95 -16.54
N TYR A 321 -2.95 1.45 -15.40
CA TYR A 321 -4.21 1.87 -14.79
C TYR A 321 -4.18 3.36 -14.42
N GLN A 322 -3.17 3.80 -13.67
CA GLN A 322 -3.04 5.20 -13.26
C GLN A 322 -2.94 6.14 -14.47
N SER A 323 -2.11 5.78 -15.46
CA SER A 323 -1.97 6.57 -16.68
C SER A 323 -3.30 6.65 -17.45
N THR A 324 -4.06 5.56 -17.52
CA THR A 324 -5.37 5.53 -18.19
C THR A 324 -6.39 6.42 -17.49
N VAL A 325 -6.53 6.30 -16.17
CA VAL A 325 -7.47 7.15 -15.40
C VAL A 325 -7.07 8.63 -15.49
N GLN A 326 -5.76 8.94 -15.44
CA GLN A 326 -5.28 10.31 -15.59
C GLN A 326 -5.57 10.90 -16.97
N THR A 327 -5.59 10.08 -18.03
CA THR A 327 -5.82 10.52 -19.39
C THR A 327 -7.32 10.65 -19.71
N LEU A 328 -8.15 9.73 -19.21
CA LEU A 328 -9.56 9.64 -19.58
C LEU A 328 -10.47 10.43 -18.64
N VAL A 329 -10.08 10.70 -17.39
CA VAL A 329 -10.92 11.43 -16.43
C VAL A 329 -10.56 12.92 -16.46
N PRO A 330 -11.55 13.82 -16.68
CA PRO A 330 -11.35 15.26 -16.63
C PRO A 330 -10.71 15.72 -15.32
N ALA A 331 -9.83 16.73 -15.38
CA ALA A 331 -9.05 17.21 -14.24
C ALA A 331 -9.94 17.59 -13.04
N GLU A 332 -11.10 18.21 -13.31
CA GLU A 332 -12.06 18.70 -12.31
C GLU A 332 -12.73 17.59 -11.50
N THR A 333 -12.86 16.39 -12.07
CA THR A 333 -13.53 15.24 -11.43
C THR A 333 -12.58 14.13 -11.03
N ARG A 334 -11.32 14.21 -11.48
CA ARG A 334 -10.30 13.17 -11.31
C ARG A 334 -10.06 12.81 -9.83
N GLY A 335 -9.93 13.81 -8.97
CA GLY A 335 -9.74 13.59 -7.54
C GLY A 335 -10.90 12.84 -6.88
N ARG A 336 -12.15 13.13 -7.29
CA ARG A 336 -13.34 12.43 -6.80
C ARG A 336 -13.40 10.97 -7.28
N ALA A 337 -13.02 10.72 -8.53
CA ALA A 337 -12.95 9.37 -9.08
C ALA A 337 -11.88 8.53 -8.34
N PHE A 338 -10.68 9.07 -8.17
CA PHE A 338 -9.62 8.37 -7.42
C PHE A 338 -10.02 8.10 -5.96
N GLY A 339 -10.62 9.08 -5.27
CA GLY A 339 -11.10 8.88 -3.90
C GLY A 339 -12.13 7.75 -3.79
N PHE A 340 -13.06 7.64 -4.76
CA PHE A 340 -14.01 6.55 -4.80
C PHE A 340 -13.33 5.20 -5.11
N PHE A 341 -12.39 5.17 -6.04
CA PHE A 341 -11.59 3.98 -6.33
C PHE A 341 -10.82 3.49 -5.10
N ASP A 342 -10.23 4.40 -4.33
CA ASP A 342 -9.51 4.06 -3.10
C ASP A 342 -10.42 3.44 -2.04
N VAL A 343 -11.65 3.95 -1.89
CA VAL A 343 -12.65 3.36 -0.97
C VAL A 343 -13.03 1.96 -1.41
N VAL A 344 -13.30 1.77 -2.70
CA VAL A 344 -13.62 0.43 -3.25
C VAL A 344 -12.44 -0.53 -3.06
N TRP A 345 -11.22 -0.06 -3.33
CA TRP A 345 -10.01 -0.85 -3.15
C TRP A 345 -9.83 -1.30 -1.70
N ASN A 346 -9.87 -0.37 -0.76
CA ASN A 346 -9.66 -0.69 0.66
C ASN A 346 -10.81 -1.51 1.25
N GLY A 347 -12.06 -1.19 0.90
CA GLY A 347 -13.22 -1.95 1.36
C GLY A 347 -13.22 -3.40 0.85
N ALA A 348 -12.95 -3.61 -0.43
CA ALA A 348 -12.86 -4.94 -1.02
C ALA A 348 -11.66 -5.72 -0.45
N ARG A 349 -10.51 -5.06 -0.23
CA ARG A 349 -9.34 -5.64 0.41
C ARG A 349 -9.62 -6.13 1.83
N LEU A 350 -10.32 -5.33 2.63
CA LEU A 350 -10.73 -5.73 3.99
C LEU A 350 -11.64 -6.95 3.98
N LEU A 351 -12.67 -6.93 3.14
CA LEU A 351 -13.58 -8.06 2.99
C LEU A 351 -12.82 -9.32 2.59
N SER A 352 -11.90 -9.19 1.63
CA SER A 352 -11.06 -10.28 1.17
C SER A 352 -10.19 -10.87 2.29
N LEU A 353 -9.54 -10.01 3.08
CA LEU A 353 -8.72 -10.44 4.21
C LEU A 353 -9.55 -11.18 5.27
N ALA A 354 -10.73 -10.65 5.63
CA ALA A 354 -11.60 -11.26 6.61
C ALA A 354 -12.08 -12.65 6.14
N VAL A 355 -12.61 -12.72 4.92
CA VAL A 355 -13.11 -13.98 4.34
C VAL A 355 -11.96 -14.94 4.06
N GLY A 356 -10.86 -14.45 3.50
CA GLY A 356 -9.69 -15.27 3.16
C GLY A 356 -9.02 -15.87 4.39
N GLY A 357 -8.90 -15.09 5.49
CA GLY A 357 -8.36 -15.61 6.74
C GLY A 357 -9.19 -16.77 7.31
N VAL A 358 -10.52 -16.64 7.28
CA VAL A 358 -11.43 -17.70 7.70
C VAL A 358 -11.36 -18.92 6.77
N LEU A 359 -11.36 -18.72 5.46
CA LEU A 359 -11.28 -19.80 4.48
C LEU A 359 -9.93 -20.54 4.56
N ALA A 360 -8.84 -19.84 4.80
CA ALA A 360 -7.52 -20.45 4.95
C ALA A 360 -7.45 -21.37 6.19
N GLU A 361 -8.22 -21.06 7.23
CA GLU A 361 -8.26 -21.87 8.46
C GLU A 361 -9.27 -23.02 8.37
N LEU A 362 -10.46 -22.79 7.78
CA LEU A 362 -11.53 -23.79 7.72
C LEU A 362 -11.35 -24.79 6.57
N VAL A 363 -10.70 -24.37 5.49
CA VAL A 363 -10.53 -25.20 4.28
C VAL A 363 -9.06 -25.47 4.03
N ASP A 364 -8.35 -24.51 3.44
CA ASP A 364 -6.91 -24.55 3.13
C ASP A 364 -6.49 -23.22 2.51
N VAL A 365 -5.24 -22.79 2.74
CA VAL A 365 -4.69 -21.58 2.13
C VAL A 365 -4.68 -21.66 0.60
N ARG A 366 -4.48 -22.84 0.02
CA ARG A 366 -4.50 -23.10 -1.42
C ARG A 366 -5.84 -22.76 -2.05
N PHE A 367 -6.95 -23.09 -1.36
CA PHE A 367 -8.29 -22.75 -1.82
C PHE A 367 -8.47 -21.23 -1.96
N VAL A 368 -7.89 -20.45 -1.04
CA VAL A 368 -7.89 -18.98 -1.12
C VAL A 368 -7.16 -18.48 -2.37
N TYR A 369 -6.01 -19.08 -2.69
CA TYR A 369 -5.26 -18.75 -3.91
C TYR A 369 -6.00 -19.13 -5.19
N VAL A 370 -6.70 -20.26 -5.21
CA VAL A 370 -7.57 -20.66 -6.36
C VAL A 370 -8.72 -19.66 -6.52
N LEU A 371 -9.40 -19.29 -5.43
CA LEU A 371 -10.47 -18.29 -5.45
C LEU A 371 -9.97 -16.94 -5.94
N SER A 372 -8.80 -16.52 -5.44
CA SER A 372 -8.10 -15.30 -5.88
C SER A 372 -7.85 -15.32 -7.39
N ALA A 373 -7.34 -16.41 -7.90
CA ALA A 373 -7.09 -16.57 -9.33
C ALA A 373 -8.37 -16.44 -10.17
N LEU A 374 -9.46 -17.07 -9.73
CA LEU A 374 -10.75 -16.96 -10.40
C LEU A 374 -11.28 -15.53 -10.42
N LEU A 375 -11.12 -14.80 -9.31
CA LEU A 375 -11.49 -13.38 -9.23
C LEU A 375 -10.66 -12.51 -10.19
N LEU A 376 -9.36 -12.76 -10.31
CA LEU A 376 -8.48 -12.04 -11.24
C LEU A 376 -8.82 -12.34 -12.70
N LEU A 377 -9.08 -13.60 -13.02
CA LEU A 377 -9.49 -13.99 -14.38
C LEU A 377 -10.86 -13.41 -14.74
N ALA A 378 -11.81 -13.39 -13.79
CA ALA A 378 -13.10 -12.71 -13.97
C ALA A 378 -12.93 -11.21 -14.18
N ALA A 379 -12.06 -10.55 -13.38
CA ALA A 379 -11.72 -9.15 -13.55
C ALA A 379 -11.13 -8.86 -14.93
N ALA A 380 -10.21 -9.71 -15.40
CA ALA A 380 -9.64 -9.60 -16.74
C ALA A 380 -10.71 -9.77 -17.83
N ALA A 381 -11.59 -10.76 -17.71
CA ALA A 381 -12.67 -11.00 -18.66
C ALA A 381 -13.60 -9.78 -18.76
N VAL A 382 -14.03 -9.22 -17.63
CA VAL A 382 -14.81 -7.97 -17.59
C VAL A 382 -14.04 -6.82 -18.23
N GLY A 383 -12.75 -6.71 -17.94
CA GLY A 383 -11.89 -5.68 -18.51
C GLY A 383 -11.77 -5.77 -20.03
N PHE A 384 -11.48 -6.94 -20.58
CA PHE A 384 -11.31 -7.13 -22.02
C PHE A 384 -12.61 -6.88 -22.82
N THR A 385 -13.78 -7.13 -22.23
CA THR A 385 -15.10 -6.82 -22.84
C THR A 385 -15.45 -5.33 -22.77
N THR A 386 -14.71 -4.50 -22.01
CA THR A 386 -14.96 -3.07 -21.91
C THR A 386 -14.57 -2.38 -23.22
N ARG A 387 -15.47 -1.54 -23.77
CA ARG A 387 -15.12 -0.66 -24.89
C ARG A 387 -14.38 0.56 -24.32
N ILE A 388 -13.15 0.75 -24.74
CA ILE A 388 -12.35 1.94 -24.46
C ILE A 388 -12.32 2.72 -25.76
N GLU A 389 -13.09 3.79 -25.84
CA GLU A 389 -13.05 4.73 -26.97
C GLU A 389 -11.86 5.66 -26.71
N THR A 390 -10.85 5.56 -27.56
CA THR A 390 -9.65 6.41 -27.55
C THR A 390 -9.83 7.62 -28.44
#